data_c7c4594d799f9aa7edc47943a8b3309b
#
_entry.id   c7c4594d799f9aa7edc47943a8b3309b
#
_cell.length_a   1.000
_cell.length_b   1.000
_cell.length_c   1.000
_cell.angle_alpha   90.00
_cell.angle_beta   90.00
_cell.angle_gamma   90.00
#
_symmetry.space_group_name_H-M   'P 1'
#
loop_
_entity.id
_entity.type
_entity.pdbx_description
1 polymer ?
#
loop_
_entity_poly.entity_id
_entity_poly.type
_entity_poly.pdbx_seq_one_letter_code
_entity_poly.pdbx_strand_id
1 'polypeptide(L)'
;PLSCGGFNVVCQNDVIGGAKVVLASGGLSMPKIASDLAVRCARGLGLEVVETSPALVPFTWNNADREQFAELSGVSLPATVSCGGTQFSEDILFTHRGLSGPGMLQISSYWQAGDVVQINLLPDLDAFAWLVAKQSDEAKTLLSTLLQKQLPKRLVQRVSGVWFKDQRVGEASHMSLRW
;
A
#
# COMPACT_ATOMS: atom_id res chain seq x y z
N PRO A 1 17.52 10.78 -36.05
CA PRO A 1 17.03 10.09 -37.26
C PRO A 1 17.93 10.34 -38.44
N LEU A 2 18.07 9.34 -39.33
CA LEU A 2 18.74 9.48 -40.58
C LEU A 2 17.74 9.92 -41.64
N SER A 3 18.21 10.68 -42.66
CA SER A 3 17.38 11.14 -43.79
C SER A 3 16.81 9.98 -44.65
N CYS A 4 17.38 8.79 -44.51
CA CYS A 4 16.96 7.57 -45.20
C CYS A 4 16.18 6.58 -44.29
N GLY A 5 15.69 7.02 -43.15
CA GLY A 5 14.84 6.20 -42.30
C GLY A 5 15.59 5.27 -41.33
N GLY A 6 16.58 5.74 -40.61
CA GLY A 6 17.31 4.99 -39.57
C GLY A 6 17.76 5.90 -38.45
N PHE A 7 18.56 5.35 -37.55
CA PHE A 7 19.08 6.01 -36.37
C PHE A 7 20.60 5.90 -36.30
N ASN A 8 21.25 6.95 -35.81
CA ASN A 8 22.62 6.90 -35.33
C ASN A 8 22.61 6.99 -33.81
N VAL A 9 23.16 6.00 -33.15
CA VAL A 9 23.43 6.01 -31.70
C VAL A 9 24.85 6.49 -31.49
N VAL A 10 25.02 7.67 -30.94
CA VAL A 10 26.33 8.28 -30.67
C VAL A 10 26.75 7.86 -29.25
N CYS A 11 27.82 7.09 -29.15
CA CYS A 11 28.53 6.75 -27.94
C CYS A 11 29.78 7.65 -27.79
N GLN A 12 30.46 7.60 -26.62
CA GLN A 12 31.61 8.46 -26.35
C GLN A 12 32.68 8.43 -27.46
N ASN A 13 32.96 7.26 -28.06
CA ASN A 13 34.00 7.08 -29.08
C ASN A 13 33.51 6.48 -30.38
N ASP A 14 32.20 6.18 -30.50
CA ASP A 14 31.64 5.45 -31.64
C ASP A 14 30.29 5.99 -32.09
N VAL A 15 29.97 5.77 -33.35
CA VAL A 15 28.64 6.02 -33.93
C VAL A 15 28.12 4.71 -34.52
N ILE A 16 27.02 4.20 -33.97
CA ILE A 16 26.40 2.95 -34.41
C ILE A 16 25.15 3.28 -35.18
N GLY A 17 25.13 2.93 -36.47
CA GLY A 17 23.95 3.06 -37.35
C GLY A 17 23.02 1.86 -37.20
N GLY A 18 21.71 2.11 -37.17
CA GLY A 18 20.70 1.06 -37.13
C GLY A 18 19.37 1.49 -37.73
N ALA A 19 18.64 0.54 -38.32
CA ALA A 19 17.30 0.79 -38.83
C ALA A 19 16.26 0.99 -37.71
N LYS A 20 16.49 0.38 -36.55
CA LYS A 20 15.63 0.46 -35.36
C LYS A 20 16.49 0.58 -34.11
N VAL A 21 15.98 1.26 -33.11
CA VAL A 21 16.61 1.39 -31.77
C VAL A 21 15.63 0.92 -30.71
N VAL A 22 16.11 0.11 -29.78
CA VAL A 22 15.37 -0.29 -28.57
C VAL A 22 15.94 0.46 -27.37
N LEU A 23 15.11 1.23 -26.71
CA LEU A 23 15.49 1.94 -25.47
C LEU A 23 15.25 1.01 -24.29
N ALA A 24 16.30 0.35 -23.81
CA ALA A 24 16.27 -0.63 -22.72
C ALA A 24 17.18 -0.20 -21.54
N SER A 25 17.26 1.10 -21.26
CA SER A 25 18.15 1.69 -20.27
C SER A 25 17.66 1.53 -18.81
N GLY A 26 16.56 0.80 -18.58
CA GLY A 26 15.91 0.74 -17.29
C GLY A 26 15.07 2.01 -16.99
N GLY A 27 14.63 2.15 -15.75
CA GLY A 27 13.78 3.24 -15.28
C GLY A 27 14.22 3.76 -13.91
N LEU A 28 13.30 4.41 -13.19
CA LEU A 28 13.58 5.10 -11.93
C LEU A 28 13.41 4.24 -10.68
N SER A 29 12.98 2.97 -10.83
CA SER A 29 12.62 2.09 -9.71
C SER A 29 13.80 1.62 -8.83
N MET A 30 15.02 1.61 -9.36
CA MET A 30 16.21 1.18 -8.62
C MET A 30 17.18 2.35 -8.39
N PRO A 31 17.25 2.93 -7.18
CA PRO A 31 17.95 4.20 -6.90
C PRO A 31 19.43 4.23 -7.35
N LYS A 32 20.15 3.09 -7.27
CA LYS A 32 21.57 3.04 -7.63
C LYS A 32 21.85 3.04 -9.13
N ILE A 33 20.87 2.63 -9.95
CA ILE A 33 20.97 2.51 -11.39
C ILE A 33 19.82 3.21 -12.11
N ALA A 34 19.08 4.03 -11.36
CA ALA A 34 17.95 4.79 -11.88
C ALA A 34 18.37 5.67 -13.05
N SER A 35 17.64 5.62 -14.14
CA SER A 35 17.89 6.40 -15.33
C SER A 35 16.59 6.85 -15.97
N ASP A 36 16.51 8.12 -16.32
CA ASP A 36 15.45 8.70 -17.15
C ASP A 36 15.84 8.79 -18.64
N LEU A 37 16.96 8.16 -19.04
CA LEU A 37 17.53 8.25 -20.38
C LEU A 37 16.50 7.88 -21.46
N ALA A 38 15.77 6.77 -21.29
CA ALA A 38 14.77 6.35 -22.28
C ALA A 38 13.67 7.40 -22.44
N VAL A 39 13.19 7.99 -21.32
CA VAL A 39 12.17 9.05 -21.34
C VAL A 39 12.69 10.30 -22.05
N ARG A 40 13.90 10.73 -21.73
CA ARG A 40 14.53 11.89 -22.40
C ARG A 40 14.73 11.66 -23.89
N CYS A 41 15.19 10.47 -24.28
CA CYS A 41 15.33 10.11 -25.70
C CYS A 41 13.98 10.13 -26.42
N ALA A 42 12.94 9.54 -25.82
CA ALA A 42 11.60 9.53 -26.40
C ALA A 42 11.07 10.95 -26.62
N ARG A 43 11.17 11.82 -25.59
CA ARG A 43 10.78 13.25 -25.69
C ARG A 43 11.60 13.98 -26.77
N GLY A 44 12.91 13.73 -26.82
CA GLY A 44 13.80 14.33 -27.84
C GLY A 44 13.50 13.89 -29.29
N LEU A 45 12.84 12.75 -29.44
CA LEU A 45 12.34 12.25 -30.72
C LEU A 45 10.92 12.74 -31.04
N GLY A 46 10.32 13.57 -30.21
CA GLY A 46 8.97 14.11 -30.37
C GLY A 46 7.86 13.14 -30.00
N LEU A 47 8.16 12.06 -29.26
CA LEU A 47 7.16 11.14 -28.77
C LEU A 47 6.47 11.73 -27.52
N GLU A 48 5.17 11.56 -27.44
CA GLU A 48 4.42 11.86 -26.23
C GLU A 48 4.79 10.86 -25.13
N VAL A 49 5.12 11.39 -23.96
CA VAL A 49 5.46 10.58 -22.79
C VAL A 49 4.50 10.94 -21.66
N VAL A 50 3.67 10.00 -21.27
CA VAL A 50 2.79 10.10 -20.11
C VAL A 50 3.65 10.26 -18.87
N GLU A 51 3.24 11.14 -17.96
CA GLU A 51 3.94 11.35 -16.69
C GLU A 51 4.01 10.05 -15.87
N THR A 52 5.20 9.74 -15.38
CA THR A 52 5.44 8.53 -14.63
C THR A 52 5.16 8.74 -13.15
N SER A 53 4.50 7.78 -12.51
CA SER A 53 4.27 7.74 -11.08
C SER A 53 4.82 6.46 -10.46
N PRO A 54 5.17 6.46 -9.17
CA PRO A 54 5.53 5.25 -8.47
C PRO A 54 4.37 4.25 -8.46
N ALA A 55 4.67 2.97 -8.72
CA ALA A 55 3.72 1.87 -8.66
C ALA A 55 4.34 0.67 -7.95
N LEU A 56 3.52 -0.16 -7.31
CA LEU A 56 3.96 -1.29 -6.49
C LEU A 56 4.95 -0.86 -5.39
N VAL A 57 4.65 0.25 -4.73
CA VAL A 57 5.49 0.84 -3.67
C VAL A 57 4.76 0.82 -2.33
N PRO A 58 5.49 0.70 -1.20
CA PRO A 58 4.87 0.80 0.12
C PRO A 58 4.42 2.24 0.41
N PHE A 59 3.38 2.36 1.24
CA PHE A 59 2.99 3.64 1.83
C PHE A 59 3.88 3.98 3.02
N THR A 60 4.21 5.24 3.19
CA THR A 60 5.05 5.72 4.28
C THR A 60 4.22 6.43 5.35
N TRP A 61 4.59 6.24 6.62
CA TRP A 61 3.98 6.94 7.73
C TRP A 61 4.33 8.43 7.71
N ASN A 62 3.37 9.27 8.05
CA ASN A 62 3.67 10.59 8.59
C ASN A 62 4.26 10.45 10.02
N ASN A 63 4.70 11.54 10.63
CA ASN A 63 5.33 11.48 11.95
C ASN A 63 4.39 10.94 13.05
N ALA A 64 3.13 11.36 13.05
CA ALA A 64 2.15 10.92 14.06
C ALA A 64 1.83 9.42 13.91
N ASP A 65 1.59 8.95 12.69
CA ASP A 65 1.33 7.54 12.43
C ASP A 65 2.57 6.67 12.74
N ARG A 66 3.76 7.19 12.46
CA ARG A 66 5.01 6.50 12.79
C ARG A 66 5.16 6.28 14.30
N GLU A 67 4.91 7.29 15.12
CA GLU A 67 4.94 7.15 16.57
C GLU A 67 3.92 6.12 17.06
N GLN A 68 2.78 6.08 16.39
CA GLN A 68 1.69 5.17 16.76
C GLN A 68 1.93 3.74 16.29
N PHE A 69 2.48 3.50 15.09
CA PHE A 69 2.46 2.17 14.46
C PHE A 69 3.84 1.55 14.21
N ALA A 70 4.95 2.28 14.40
CA ALA A 70 6.29 1.74 14.13
C ALA A 70 6.61 0.47 14.93
N GLU A 71 6.08 0.36 16.15
CA GLU A 71 6.24 -0.83 17.00
C GLU A 71 5.55 -2.08 16.45
N LEU A 72 4.62 -1.93 15.49
CA LEU A 72 3.98 -3.06 14.82
C LEU A 72 4.85 -3.66 13.70
N SER A 73 6.04 -3.15 13.49
CA SER A 73 6.95 -3.67 12.46
C SER A 73 7.08 -5.20 12.51
N GLY A 74 6.86 -5.85 11.36
CA GLY A 74 6.84 -7.29 11.21
C GLY A 74 5.46 -7.96 11.43
N VAL A 75 4.44 -7.22 11.83
CA VAL A 75 3.07 -7.74 11.89
C VAL A 75 2.51 -7.80 10.48
N SER A 76 2.08 -8.99 10.05
CA SER A 76 1.36 -9.23 8.80
C SER A 76 0.03 -9.89 9.09
N LEU A 77 -0.99 -9.57 8.28
CA LEU A 77 -2.31 -10.18 8.37
C LEU A 77 -3.07 -10.01 7.05
N PRO A 78 -4.03 -10.93 6.75
CA PRO A 78 -4.95 -10.77 5.65
C PRO A 78 -5.79 -9.51 5.80
N ALA A 79 -6.02 -8.81 4.72
CA ALA A 79 -6.86 -7.63 4.68
C ALA A 79 -7.48 -7.44 3.29
N THR A 80 -8.57 -6.68 3.22
CA THR A 80 -9.03 -6.10 1.96
C THR A 80 -8.69 -4.62 1.95
N VAL A 81 -7.93 -4.20 0.96
CA VAL A 81 -7.54 -2.80 0.77
C VAL A 81 -8.24 -2.22 -0.45
N SER A 82 -8.73 -1.00 -0.37
CA SER A 82 -9.46 -0.36 -1.47
C SER A 82 -9.13 1.11 -1.62
N CYS A 83 -9.15 1.58 -2.87
CA CYS A 83 -8.93 2.96 -3.26
C CYS A 83 -9.58 3.22 -4.64
N GLY A 84 -10.30 4.31 -4.80
CA GLY A 84 -10.85 4.73 -6.10
C GLY A 84 -11.74 3.69 -6.80
N GLY A 85 -12.45 2.83 -6.05
CA GLY A 85 -13.30 1.76 -6.61
C GLY A 85 -12.55 0.47 -6.95
N THR A 86 -11.23 0.43 -6.80
CA THR A 86 -10.42 -0.80 -6.94
C THR A 86 -10.14 -1.39 -5.58
N GLN A 87 -10.13 -2.72 -5.47
CA GLN A 87 -9.79 -3.41 -4.24
C GLN A 87 -8.93 -4.65 -4.48
N PHE A 88 -8.16 -5.02 -3.46
CA PHE A 88 -7.35 -6.24 -3.40
C PHE A 88 -7.52 -6.89 -2.04
N SER A 89 -7.69 -8.23 -2.03
CA SER A 89 -7.75 -9.04 -0.81
C SER A 89 -6.48 -9.86 -0.70
N GLU A 90 -5.52 -9.34 0.04
CA GLU A 90 -4.17 -9.85 0.17
C GLU A 90 -3.58 -9.45 1.53
N ASP A 91 -2.47 -10.06 1.92
CA ASP A 91 -1.78 -9.67 3.14
C ASP A 91 -1.26 -8.24 3.09
N ILE A 92 -1.40 -7.54 4.21
CA ILE A 92 -0.68 -6.30 4.50
C ILE A 92 0.43 -6.56 5.50
N LEU A 93 1.46 -5.71 5.50
CA LEU A 93 2.61 -5.78 6.39
C LEU A 93 2.89 -4.42 7.02
N PHE A 94 2.87 -4.36 8.32
CA PHE A 94 3.38 -3.22 9.07
C PHE A 94 4.90 -3.21 9.05
N THR A 95 5.49 -2.08 8.69
CA THR A 95 6.93 -1.86 8.73
C THR A 95 7.27 -0.66 9.59
N HIS A 96 8.53 -0.50 9.97
CA HIS A 96 8.98 0.69 10.71
C HIS A 96 8.85 2.00 9.92
N ARG A 97 8.62 1.93 8.61
CA ARG A 97 8.50 3.09 7.72
C ARG A 97 7.07 3.33 7.22
N GLY A 98 6.19 2.33 7.29
CA GLY A 98 4.86 2.43 6.72
C GLY A 98 4.17 1.09 6.55
N LEU A 99 3.21 1.04 5.65
CA LEU A 99 2.50 -0.17 5.27
C LEU A 99 3.01 -0.71 3.93
N SER A 100 3.25 -2.01 3.90
CA SER A 100 3.69 -2.79 2.75
C SER A 100 2.88 -4.09 2.66
N GLY A 101 3.39 -5.07 1.98
CA GLY A 101 2.70 -6.33 1.71
C GLY A 101 1.96 -6.29 0.38
N PRO A 102 1.56 -7.46 -0.17
CA PRO A 102 0.97 -7.56 -1.49
C PRO A 102 -0.23 -6.63 -1.70
N GLY A 103 -1.16 -6.56 -0.73
CA GLY A 103 -2.33 -5.69 -0.81
C GLY A 103 -1.96 -4.21 -0.95
N MET A 104 -1.06 -3.72 -0.11
CA MET A 104 -0.63 -2.32 -0.13
C MET A 104 0.16 -1.99 -1.40
N LEU A 105 1.05 -2.89 -1.85
CA LEU A 105 1.82 -2.67 -3.07
C LEU A 105 0.91 -2.60 -4.30
N GLN A 106 -0.08 -3.49 -4.41
CA GLN A 106 -1.02 -3.48 -5.53
C GLN A 106 -1.87 -2.22 -5.55
N ILE A 107 -2.48 -1.83 -4.41
CA ILE A 107 -3.35 -0.66 -4.34
C ILE A 107 -2.58 0.64 -4.60
N SER A 108 -1.28 0.70 -4.32
CA SER A 108 -0.46 1.89 -4.58
C SER A 108 -0.43 2.31 -6.04
N SER A 109 -0.69 1.37 -6.98
CA SER A 109 -0.77 1.67 -8.41
C SER A 109 -2.05 2.42 -8.82
N TYR A 110 -3.03 2.47 -7.93
CA TYR A 110 -4.32 3.13 -8.14
C TYR A 110 -4.53 4.36 -7.27
N TRP A 111 -3.64 4.56 -6.29
CA TRP A 111 -3.68 5.69 -5.37
C TRP A 111 -3.04 6.94 -5.98
N GLN A 112 -3.68 8.07 -5.77
CA GLN A 112 -3.12 9.39 -6.07
C GLN A 112 -3.02 10.23 -4.80
N ALA A 113 -2.17 11.25 -4.82
CA ALA A 113 -1.99 12.13 -3.66
C ALA A 113 -3.33 12.80 -3.25
N GLY A 114 -3.76 12.54 -2.02
CA GLY A 114 -5.04 12.99 -1.48
C GLY A 114 -6.12 11.92 -1.43
N ASP A 115 -5.94 10.80 -2.11
CA ASP A 115 -6.90 9.69 -2.03
C ASP A 115 -6.83 8.97 -0.68
N VAL A 116 -7.98 8.44 -0.28
CA VAL A 116 -8.11 7.63 0.93
C VAL A 116 -7.98 6.14 0.58
N VAL A 117 -7.05 5.46 1.23
CA VAL A 117 -6.98 4.00 1.22
C VAL A 117 -7.77 3.45 2.41
N GLN A 118 -8.77 2.63 2.13
CA GLN A 118 -9.54 1.92 3.15
C GLN A 118 -8.96 0.52 3.34
N ILE A 119 -8.81 0.09 4.59
CA ILE A 119 -8.23 -1.21 4.94
C ILE A 119 -9.22 -1.94 5.85
N ASN A 120 -9.82 -3.00 5.35
CA ASN A 120 -10.61 -3.92 6.16
C ASN A 120 -9.70 -5.03 6.70
N LEU A 121 -9.50 -5.04 8.01
CA LEU A 121 -8.63 -5.99 8.71
C LEU A 121 -9.32 -7.32 9.04
N LEU A 122 -10.62 -7.43 8.78
CA LEU A 122 -11.45 -8.64 9.02
C LEU A 122 -12.29 -8.93 7.78
N PRO A 123 -11.68 -9.20 6.60
CA PRO A 123 -12.38 -9.29 5.33
C PRO A 123 -13.43 -10.43 5.29
N ASP A 124 -13.20 -11.50 6.02
CA ASP A 124 -14.05 -12.69 6.03
C ASP A 124 -15.07 -12.70 7.18
N LEU A 125 -15.16 -11.59 7.94
CA LEU A 125 -16.03 -11.50 9.12
C LEU A 125 -16.83 -10.19 9.12
N ASP A 126 -18.14 -10.29 9.26
CA ASP A 126 -18.94 -9.15 9.69
C ASP A 126 -18.65 -8.88 11.18
N ALA A 127 -17.66 -8.02 11.43
CA ALA A 127 -17.16 -7.72 12.77
C ALA A 127 -18.27 -7.14 13.67
N PHE A 128 -19.18 -6.33 13.11
CA PHE A 128 -20.27 -5.75 13.87
C PHE A 128 -21.27 -6.83 14.32
N ALA A 129 -21.77 -7.64 13.40
CA ALA A 129 -22.70 -8.73 13.70
C ALA A 129 -22.07 -9.73 14.67
N TRP A 130 -20.79 -10.06 14.48
CA TRP A 130 -20.04 -10.93 15.39
C TRP A 130 -19.92 -10.36 16.80
N LEU A 131 -19.58 -9.09 16.96
CA LEU A 131 -19.48 -8.44 18.28
C LEU A 131 -20.84 -8.33 18.98
N VAL A 132 -21.89 -8.02 18.23
CA VAL A 132 -23.27 -7.98 18.80
C VAL A 132 -23.69 -9.37 19.31
N ALA A 133 -23.40 -10.44 18.59
CA ALA A 133 -23.66 -11.80 19.07
C ALA A 133 -22.87 -12.07 20.39
N LYS A 134 -21.61 -11.62 20.48
CA LYS A 134 -20.78 -11.78 21.69
C LYS A 134 -21.27 -10.97 22.89
N GLN A 135 -22.08 -9.94 22.70
CA GLN A 135 -22.72 -9.23 23.81
C GLN A 135 -23.59 -10.12 24.66
N SER A 136 -24.26 -11.09 24.05
CA SER A 136 -25.09 -12.06 24.77
C SER A 136 -24.27 -13.20 25.38
N ASP A 137 -23.34 -13.75 24.60
CA ASP A 137 -22.62 -14.98 24.95
C ASP A 137 -21.43 -14.74 25.90
N GLU A 138 -20.73 -13.64 25.69
CA GLU A 138 -19.46 -13.33 26.37
C GLU A 138 -19.48 -11.91 26.98
N ALA A 139 -20.61 -11.44 27.51
CA ALA A 139 -20.85 -10.06 27.97
C ALA A 139 -19.77 -9.49 28.89
N LYS A 140 -19.12 -10.33 29.72
CA LYS A 140 -18.08 -9.92 30.66
C LYS A 140 -16.67 -9.84 30.06
N THR A 141 -16.49 -10.31 28.81
CA THR A 141 -15.20 -10.34 28.12
C THR A 141 -14.85 -8.95 27.60
N LEU A 142 -13.58 -8.55 27.69
CA LEU A 142 -13.09 -7.29 27.13
C LEU A 142 -13.07 -7.36 25.59
N LEU A 143 -13.34 -6.23 24.93
CA LEU A 143 -13.28 -6.10 23.47
C LEU A 143 -11.90 -6.49 22.94
N SER A 144 -10.82 -6.04 23.59
CA SER A 144 -9.46 -6.41 23.22
C SER A 144 -9.24 -7.93 23.24
N THR A 145 -9.80 -8.63 24.24
CA THR A 145 -9.69 -10.08 24.33
C THR A 145 -10.43 -10.80 23.21
N LEU A 146 -11.61 -10.30 22.84
CA LEU A 146 -12.35 -10.84 21.70
C LEU A 146 -11.61 -10.61 20.39
N LEU A 147 -11.17 -9.39 20.16
CA LEU A 147 -10.47 -9.02 18.92
C LEU A 147 -9.15 -9.79 18.74
N GLN A 148 -8.46 -10.15 19.84
CA GLN A 148 -7.27 -11.01 19.76
C GLN A 148 -7.55 -12.44 19.29
N LYS A 149 -8.82 -12.88 19.23
CA LYS A 149 -9.20 -14.17 18.61
C LYS A 149 -9.15 -14.10 17.08
N GLN A 150 -9.20 -12.89 16.51
CA GLN A 150 -9.29 -12.65 15.06
C GLN A 150 -8.08 -11.88 14.51
N LEU A 151 -7.45 -11.05 15.30
CA LEU A 151 -6.37 -10.15 14.90
C LEU A 151 -5.09 -10.44 15.70
N PRO A 152 -3.91 -10.12 15.14
CA PRO A 152 -2.65 -10.24 15.85
C PRO A 152 -2.66 -9.50 17.19
N LYS A 153 -2.26 -10.18 18.26
CA LYS A 153 -2.27 -9.64 19.63
C LYS A 153 -1.57 -8.29 19.74
N ARG A 154 -0.40 -8.13 19.11
CA ARG A 154 0.36 -6.87 19.10
C ARG A 154 -0.44 -5.72 18.49
N LEU A 155 -1.15 -5.98 17.38
CA LEU A 155 -2.00 -4.99 16.74
C LEU A 155 -3.12 -4.55 17.69
N VAL A 156 -3.89 -5.50 18.24
CA VAL A 156 -5.00 -5.20 19.15
C VAL A 156 -4.52 -4.42 20.37
N GLN A 157 -3.41 -4.81 20.98
CA GLN A 157 -2.84 -4.10 22.12
C GLN A 157 -2.45 -2.66 21.77
N ARG A 158 -1.90 -2.44 20.58
CA ARG A 158 -1.46 -1.10 20.16
C ARG A 158 -2.62 -0.16 19.84
N VAL A 159 -3.69 -0.68 19.24
CA VAL A 159 -4.86 0.14 18.85
C VAL A 159 -5.90 0.28 19.96
N SER A 160 -5.82 -0.55 20.99
CA SER A 160 -6.68 -0.43 22.17
C SER A 160 -6.42 0.90 22.88
N GLY A 161 -7.49 1.63 23.19
CA GLY A 161 -7.43 2.97 23.76
C GLY A 161 -7.23 4.10 22.73
N VAL A 162 -6.87 3.78 21.48
CA VAL A 162 -6.72 4.74 20.38
C VAL A 162 -7.92 4.66 19.44
N TRP A 163 -8.17 3.47 18.88
CA TRP A 163 -9.28 3.25 17.95
C TRP A 163 -10.59 2.92 18.67
N PHE A 164 -10.52 2.29 19.84
CA PHE A 164 -11.70 1.94 20.64
C PHE A 164 -11.38 1.98 22.12
N LYS A 165 -12.41 2.23 22.93
CA LYS A 165 -12.32 2.10 24.39
C LYS A 165 -12.34 0.61 24.75
N ASP A 166 -11.30 0.13 25.44
CA ASP A 166 -11.30 -1.25 25.93
C ASP A 166 -12.25 -1.39 27.13
N GLN A 167 -13.38 -1.97 26.87
CA GLN A 167 -14.47 -2.20 27.83
C GLN A 167 -15.05 -3.59 27.64
N ARG A 168 -15.88 -4.04 28.58
CA ARG A 168 -16.61 -5.30 28.41
C ARG A 168 -17.57 -5.20 27.23
N VAL A 169 -17.65 -6.26 26.43
CA VAL A 169 -18.48 -6.23 25.22
C VAL A 169 -19.96 -6.01 25.55
N GLY A 170 -20.46 -6.53 26.66
CA GLY A 170 -21.84 -6.32 27.11
C GLY A 170 -22.16 -4.87 27.52
N GLU A 171 -21.15 -4.05 27.81
CA GLU A 171 -21.29 -2.63 28.17
C GLU A 171 -21.13 -1.71 26.94
N ALA A 172 -20.67 -2.25 25.82
CA ALA A 172 -20.45 -1.49 24.59
C ALA A 172 -21.77 -1.14 23.90
N SER A 173 -21.97 0.11 23.52
CA SER A 173 -23.11 0.50 22.69
C SER A 173 -22.92 0.01 21.25
N HIS A 174 -24.02 -0.23 20.55
CA HIS A 174 -23.95 -0.59 19.13
C HIS A 174 -23.21 0.47 18.30
N MET A 175 -23.27 1.74 18.68
CA MET A 175 -22.52 2.81 18.04
C MET A 175 -21.01 2.68 18.26
N SER A 176 -20.58 2.26 19.45
CA SER A 176 -19.16 2.08 19.78
C SER A 176 -18.55 0.78 19.21
N LEU A 177 -19.36 -0.11 18.64
CA LEU A 177 -18.92 -1.32 17.95
C LEU A 177 -18.81 -1.13 16.42
N ARG A 178 -19.18 0.03 15.89
CA ARG A 178 -19.03 0.40 14.47
C ARG A 178 -17.80 1.29 14.33
N TRP A 179 -16.80 0.81 13.66
CA TRP A 179 -15.55 1.53 13.32
C TRP A 179 -15.04 1.18 11.92
#